data_4eae857841f5706dda766e51b4a9ab08
#
_entry.id   4eae857841f5706dda766e51b4a9ab08
#
_cell.length_a   1.000
_cell.length_b   1.000
_cell.length_c   1.000
_cell.angle_alpha   90.00
_cell.angle_beta   90.00
_cell.angle_gamma   90.00
#
_symmetry.space_group_name_H-M   'P 1'
#
loop_
_entity.id
_entity.type
_entity.pdbx_description
1 polymer ?
#
loop_
_entity_poly.entity_id
_entity_poly.type
_entity_poly.pdbx_seq_one_letter_code
_entity_poly.pdbx_strand_id
1 'polypeptide(L)'
;MEKAQLTKAIEAILVDKGKRKFAQSVDLAVNLRDVDFKKPENRVNVDVVLPYAPREARVAVFADGQLAVDAKKVVDLVIGGDEINIYATDRKKQKELVKYTLLATPQLMTTIGKVLGQLLGAKGKLPKPIPPNANLKELALRTSRTINVKTKGKYLPVLHCIVGKETMVPLEIAENIYAVLEALKKKLSDTQIDALYIKLTMGRPVRIKYGS
;
A
#
# COMPACT_ATOMS: atom_id res chain seq x y z
N MET A 1 -9.43 -21.49 4.04
CA MET A 1 -8.06 -21.48 4.66
C MET A 1 -8.21 -21.31 6.15
N GLU A 2 -7.64 -22.21 6.94
CA GLU A 2 -7.73 -22.19 8.41
C GLU A 2 -6.79 -21.15 9.02
N LYS A 3 -7.28 -20.40 10.01
CA LYS A 3 -6.47 -19.40 10.73
C LYS A 3 -5.22 -20.02 11.34
N ALA A 4 -5.32 -21.26 11.83
CA ALA A 4 -4.20 -21.97 12.45
C ALA A 4 -3.02 -22.24 11.50
N GLN A 5 -3.30 -22.58 10.23
CA GLN A 5 -2.25 -22.81 9.22
C GLN A 5 -1.51 -21.51 8.89
N LEU A 6 -2.25 -20.40 8.79
CA LEU A 6 -1.67 -19.09 8.50
C LEU A 6 -0.77 -18.62 9.64
N THR A 7 -1.23 -18.76 10.90
CA THR A 7 -0.44 -18.36 12.06
C THR A 7 0.85 -19.17 12.18
N LYS A 8 0.79 -20.50 11.98
CA LYS A 8 1.98 -21.36 11.94
C LYS A 8 2.99 -20.93 10.86
N ALA A 9 2.49 -20.58 9.67
CA ALA A 9 3.35 -20.14 8.58
C ALA A 9 4.01 -18.78 8.90
N ILE A 10 3.28 -17.86 9.55
CA ILE A 10 3.81 -16.57 10.02
C ILE A 10 4.88 -16.79 11.11
N GLU A 11 4.63 -17.65 12.07
CA GLU A 11 5.61 -18.00 13.11
C GLU A 11 6.88 -18.59 12.49
N ALA A 12 6.75 -19.46 11.49
CA ALA A 12 7.88 -20.05 10.79
C ALA A 12 8.78 -19.02 10.10
N ILE A 13 8.22 -17.98 9.49
CA ILE A 13 9.04 -16.90 8.88
C ILE A 13 9.66 -15.97 9.93
N LEU A 14 8.99 -15.79 11.09
CA LEU A 14 9.46 -14.93 12.16
C LEU A 14 10.64 -15.52 12.95
N VAL A 15 10.99 -16.81 12.78
CA VAL A 15 12.21 -17.41 13.32
C VAL A 15 13.46 -16.64 12.86
N ASP A 16 13.42 -16.03 11.68
CA ASP A 16 14.50 -15.20 11.13
C ASP A 16 14.43 -13.71 11.56
N LYS A 17 13.51 -13.37 12.47
CA LYS A 17 13.38 -12.02 13.05
C LYS A 17 14.67 -11.59 13.73
N GLY A 18 15.06 -10.33 13.52
CA GLY A 18 16.24 -9.73 14.17
C GLY A 18 17.60 -10.17 13.63
N LYS A 19 17.65 -11.09 12.65
CA LYS A 19 18.92 -11.50 12.01
C LYS A 19 19.55 -10.42 11.13
N ARG A 20 18.85 -9.34 10.85
CA ARG A 20 19.31 -8.24 9.99
C ARG A 20 19.42 -6.95 10.78
N LYS A 21 20.23 -6.01 10.29
CA LYS A 21 20.44 -4.69 10.91
C LYS A 21 19.26 -3.72 10.69
N PHE A 22 18.17 -4.16 10.11
CA PHE A 22 16.95 -3.38 9.85
C PHE A 22 15.72 -4.24 10.10
N ALA A 23 14.61 -3.60 10.48
CA ALA A 23 13.32 -4.27 10.64
C ALA A 23 12.76 -4.67 9.27
N GLN A 24 12.63 -5.97 9.03
CA GLN A 24 12.17 -6.52 7.76
C GLN A 24 10.65 -6.37 7.61
N SER A 25 10.20 -6.16 6.39
CA SER A 25 8.76 -6.24 6.06
C SER A 25 8.36 -7.70 5.86
N VAL A 26 7.07 -7.96 6.12
CA VAL A 26 6.42 -9.22 5.76
C VAL A 26 5.74 -9.01 4.42
N ASP A 27 6.21 -9.73 3.42
CA ASP A 27 5.69 -9.71 2.05
C ASP A 27 4.75 -10.88 1.83
N LEU A 28 3.59 -10.61 1.26
CA LEU A 28 2.63 -11.59 0.76
C LEU A 28 2.70 -11.63 -0.77
N ALA A 29 2.88 -12.81 -1.33
CA ALA A 29 2.68 -13.07 -2.74
C ALA A 29 1.50 -14.02 -2.92
N VAL A 30 0.54 -13.63 -3.75
CA VAL A 30 -0.63 -14.42 -4.10
C VAL A 30 -0.47 -14.91 -5.53
N ASN A 31 -0.30 -16.22 -5.70
CA ASN A 31 -0.25 -16.84 -7.01
C ASN A 31 -1.67 -17.10 -7.50
N LEU A 32 -1.90 -16.74 -8.75
CA LEU A 32 -3.19 -16.91 -9.42
C LEU A 32 -3.04 -17.95 -10.54
N ARG A 33 -4.11 -18.69 -10.80
CA ARG A 33 -4.20 -19.65 -11.89
C ARG A 33 -5.40 -19.34 -12.77
N ASP A 34 -5.35 -19.78 -14.01
CA ASP A 34 -6.44 -19.68 -14.97
C ASP A 34 -6.99 -18.27 -15.20
N VAL A 35 -6.11 -17.26 -15.05
CA VAL A 35 -6.45 -15.84 -15.26
C VAL A 35 -5.61 -15.27 -16.39
N ASP A 36 -6.24 -14.86 -17.48
CA ASP A 36 -5.57 -14.19 -18.60
C ASP A 36 -5.49 -12.67 -18.34
N PHE A 37 -4.34 -12.21 -17.86
CA PHE A 37 -4.07 -10.78 -17.59
C PHE A 37 -3.80 -9.93 -18.84
N LYS A 38 -3.74 -10.54 -20.04
CA LYS A 38 -3.71 -9.78 -21.30
C LYS A 38 -4.99 -8.97 -21.45
N LYS A 39 -6.12 -9.54 -20.99
CA LYS A 39 -7.41 -8.85 -20.96
C LYS A 39 -7.41 -7.78 -19.87
N PRO A 40 -7.70 -6.50 -20.20
CA PRO A 40 -7.72 -5.41 -19.21
C PRO A 40 -8.66 -5.66 -18.03
N GLU A 41 -9.78 -6.34 -18.27
CA GLU A 41 -10.83 -6.66 -17.29
C GLU A 41 -10.29 -7.51 -16.12
N ASN A 42 -9.36 -8.41 -16.42
CA ASN A 42 -8.78 -9.33 -15.43
C ASN A 42 -7.67 -8.68 -14.60
N ARG A 43 -7.24 -7.47 -14.96
CA ARG A 43 -6.18 -6.78 -14.22
C ARG A 43 -6.67 -6.33 -12.86
N VAL A 44 -5.99 -6.79 -11.83
CA VAL A 44 -6.29 -6.42 -10.45
C VAL A 44 -5.60 -5.09 -10.12
N ASN A 45 -6.37 -4.13 -9.67
CA ASN A 45 -5.90 -2.90 -9.07
C ASN A 45 -6.89 -2.51 -7.97
N VAL A 46 -6.57 -2.83 -6.73
CA VAL A 46 -7.46 -2.66 -5.57
C VAL A 46 -6.69 -1.98 -4.45
N ASP A 47 -7.30 -0.94 -3.89
CA ASP A 47 -6.85 -0.36 -2.64
C ASP A 47 -7.50 -1.12 -1.48
N VAL A 48 -6.68 -1.67 -0.61
CA VAL A 48 -7.10 -2.43 0.57
C VAL A 48 -6.73 -1.65 1.81
N VAL A 49 -7.71 -1.39 2.66
CA VAL A 49 -7.49 -0.81 3.99
C VAL A 49 -7.23 -1.95 4.95
N LEU A 50 -6.03 -1.99 5.51
CA LEU A 50 -5.64 -3.02 6.46
C LEU A 50 -6.13 -2.68 7.88
N PRO A 51 -6.50 -3.67 8.70
CA PRO A 51 -6.79 -3.46 10.12
C PRO A 51 -5.62 -2.84 10.88
N TYR A 52 -4.40 -3.32 10.62
CA TYR A 52 -3.17 -2.83 11.24
C TYR A 52 -2.25 -2.22 10.20
N ALA A 53 -1.62 -1.10 10.54
CA ALA A 53 -0.70 -0.42 9.62
C ALA A 53 0.52 -1.30 9.33
N PRO A 54 0.78 -1.71 8.08
CA PRO A 54 1.89 -2.61 7.74
C PRO A 54 3.24 -1.92 7.85
N ARG A 55 3.25 -0.60 7.90
CA ARG A 55 4.43 0.27 8.07
C ARG A 55 3.98 1.63 8.57
N GLU A 56 4.91 2.39 9.15
CA GLU A 56 4.71 3.82 9.38
C GLU A 56 4.62 4.52 8.02
N ALA A 57 3.41 4.77 7.57
CA ALA A 57 3.19 5.50 6.33
C ALA A 57 3.09 6.98 6.66
N ARG A 58 4.03 7.76 6.15
CA ARG A 58 4.00 9.23 6.25
C ARG A 58 2.99 9.77 5.23
N VAL A 59 2.21 10.75 5.65
CA VAL A 59 1.19 11.37 4.82
C VAL A 59 1.59 12.81 4.52
N ALA A 60 1.52 13.18 3.24
CA ALA A 60 1.67 14.57 2.82
C ALA A 60 0.37 15.05 2.17
N VAL A 61 0.00 16.29 2.47
CA VAL A 61 -1.24 16.91 2.01
C VAL A 61 -0.91 18.16 1.19
N PHE A 62 -1.48 18.23 0.00
CA PHE A 62 -1.50 19.47 -0.78
C PHE A 62 -2.80 20.21 -0.46
N ALA A 63 -2.68 21.32 0.24
CA ALA A 63 -3.82 22.14 0.65
C ALA A 63 -3.43 23.59 0.83
N ASP A 64 -4.40 24.48 0.59
CA ASP A 64 -4.27 25.91 0.83
C ASP A 64 -5.26 26.38 1.90
N GLY A 65 -5.05 27.59 2.42
CA GLY A 65 -5.95 28.26 3.35
C GLY A 65 -6.13 27.53 4.68
N GLN A 66 -7.38 27.49 5.16
CA GLN A 66 -7.72 26.90 6.47
C GLN A 66 -7.39 25.40 6.55
N LEU A 67 -7.61 24.66 5.45
CA LEU A 67 -7.30 23.22 5.38
C LEU A 67 -5.80 22.96 5.57
N ALA A 68 -4.93 23.84 5.09
CA ALA A 68 -3.49 23.71 5.30
C ALA A 68 -3.11 23.87 6.77
N VAL A 69 -3.76 24.77 7.49
CA VAL A 69 -3.54 24.98 8.94
C VAL A 69 -3.97 23.77 9.75
N ASP A 70 -5.14 23.22 9.43
CA ASP A 70 -5.67 22.05 10.12
C ASP A 70 -4.86 20.79 9.77
N ALA A 71 -4.41 20.65 8.52
CA ALA A 71 -3.56 19.56 8.09
C ALA A 71 -2.19 19.55 8.82
N LYS A 72 -1.58 20.70 9.08
CA LYS A 72 -0.29 20.80 9.82
C LYS A 72 -0.32 20.16 11.21
N LYS A 73 -1.51 20.04 11.82
CA LYS A 73 -1.67 19.43 13.16
C LYS A 73 -1.72 17.90 13.11
N VAL A 74 -1.95 17.31 11.92
CA VAL A 74 -2.35 15.90 11.78
C VAL A 74 -1.41 15.11 10.87
N VAL A 75 -0.78 15.77 9.89
CA VAL A 75 0.05 15.10 8.88
C VAL A 75 1.50 15.57 8.94
N ASP A 76 2.40 14.73 8.41
CA ASP A 76 3.85 14.97 8.48
C ASP A 76 4.33 16.12 7.60
N LEU A 77 3.64 16.38 6.49
CA LEU A 77 4.03 17.39 5.51
C LEU A 77 2.80 18.02 4.88
N VAL A 78 2.77 19.36 4.84
CA VAL A 78 1.74 20.12 4.12
C VAL A 78 2.44 21.01 3.09
N ILE A 79 1.94 21.00 1.86
CA ILE A 79 2.48 21.71 0.71
C ILE A 79 1.40 22.63 0.15
N GLY A 80 1.67 23.92 0.13
CA GLY A 80 0.79 24.91 -0.48
C GLY A 80 0.89 24.93 -2.01
N GLY A 81 -0.09 25.54 -2.67
CA GLY A 81 -0.12 25.67 -4.13
C GLY A 81 1.14 26.35 -4.69
N ASP A 82 1.64 27.37 -4.03
CA ASP A 82 2.84 28.11 -4.43
C ASP A 82 4.12 27.28 -4.35
N GLU A 83 4.16 26.32 -3.44
CA GLU A 83 5.33 25.47 -3.24
C GLU A 83 5.43 24.31 -4.26
N ILE A 84 4.35 24.01 -5.00
CA ILE A 84 4.31 22.88 -5.95
C ILE A 84 5.43 22.99 -6.99
N ASN A 85 5.69 24.19 -7.48
CA ASN A 85 6.74 24.46 -8.47
C ASN A 85 8.15 24.19 -7.92
N ILE A 86 8.38 24.44 -6.63
CA ILE A 86 9.66 24.18 -5.97
C ILE A 86 9.92 22.66 -5.92
N TYR A 87 8.88 21.86 -5.65
CA TYR A 87 8.99 20.40 -5.68
C TYR A 87 9.18 19.84 -7.10
N ALA A 88 8.80 20.58 -8.12
CA ALA A 88 9.03 20.18 -9.51
C ALA A 88 10.48 20.36 -9.94
N THR A 89 11.17 21.39 -9.44
CA THR A 89 12.56 21.71 -9.82
C THR A 89 13.59 21.01 -8.95
N ASP A 90 13.32 20.82 -7.65
CA ASP A 90 14.28 20.26 -6.70
C ASP A 90 14.21 18.71 -6.66
N ARG A 91 15.23 18.06 -7.22
CA ARG A 91 15.35 16.57 -7.21
C ARG A 91 15.41 15.96 -5.80
N LYS A 92 15.91 16.69 -4.78
CA LYS A 92 15.96 16.17 -3.41
C LYS A 92 14.55 16.13 -2.82
N LYS A 93 13.79 17.21 -2.97
CA LYS A 93 12.39 17.30 -2.55
C LYS A 93 11.50 16.28 -3.28
N GLN A 94 11.74 16.05 -4.57
CA GLN A 94 11.06 15.00 -5.35
C GLN A 94 11.27 13.61 -4.76
N LYS A 95 12.52 13.24 -4.42
CA LYS A 95 12.84 11.95 -3.80
C LYS A 95 12.22 11.79 -2.42
N GLU A 96 12.11 12.88 -1.69
CA GLU A 96 11.45 12.90 -0.39
C GLU A 96 9.94 12.73 -0.55
N LEU A 97 9.31 13.49 -1.44
CA LEU A 97 7.88 13.46 -1.70
C LEU A 97 7.37 12.05 -2.05
N VAL A 98 8.15 11.29 -2.82
CA VAL A 98 7.81 9.90 -3.19
C VAL A 98 7.73 8.96 -1.98
N LYS A 99 8.32 9.29 -0.85
CA LYS A 99 8.24 8.48 0.38
C LYS A 99 6.88 8.61 1.08
N TYR A 100 6.17 9.69 0.82
CA TYR A 100 4.86 9.97 1.41
C TYR A 100 3.71 9.31 0.62
N THR A 101 2.61 9.13 1.29
CA THR A 101 1.33 8.91 0.63
C THR A 101 0.66 10.29 0.47
N LEU A 102 0.27 10.60 -0.76
CA LEU A 102 -0.12 11.95 -1.13
C LEU A 102 -1.64 12.11 -1.15
N LEU A 103 -2.12 13.16 -0.52
CA LEU A 103 -3.50 13.63 -0.56
C LEU A 103 -3.50 15.04 -1.13
N ALA A 104 -4.54 15.42 -1.84
CA ALA A 104 -4.66 16.77 -2.39
C ALA A 104 -6.10 17.28 -2.37
N THR A 105 -6.26 18.58 -2.18
CA THR A 105 -7.56 19.23 -2.42
C THR A 105 -7.90 19.16 -3.91
N PRO A 106 -9.18 19.01 -4.29
CA PRO A 106 -9.60 18.94 -5.68
C PRO A 106 -9.09 20.12 -6.53
N GLN A 107 -9.00 21.30 -5.93
CA GLN A 107 -8.54 22.52 -6.59
C GLN A 107 -7.08 22.45 -7.05
N LEU A 108 -6.21 21.85 -6.23
CA LEU A 108 -4.78 21.71 -6.54
C LEU A 108 -4.47 20.51 -7.43
N MET A 109 -5.40 19.56 -7.60
CA MET A 109 -5.19 18.35 -8.39
C MET A 109 -4.78 18.65 -9.84
N THR A 110 -5.39 19.64 -10.45
CA THR A 110 -5.08 20.09 -11.84
C THR A 110 -3.65 20.63 -11.95
N THR A 111 -3.25 21.45 -11.00
CA THR A 111 -1.89 22.01 -10.95
C THR A 111 -0.85 20.94 -10.70
N ILE A 112 -1.10 20.04 -9.73
CA ILE A 112 -0.23 18.91 -9.44
C ILE A 112 -0.11 17.99 -10.66
N GLY A 113 -1.22 17.74 -11.35
CA GLY A 113 -1.24 16.91 -12.55
C GLY A 113 -0.36 17.48 -13.67
N LYS A 114 -0.39 18.79 -13.89
CA LYS A 114 0.45 19.47 -14.88
C LYS A 114 1.93 19.49 -14.51
N VAL A 115 2.24 19.79 -13.27
CA VAL A 115 3.62 20.07 -12.80
C VAL A 115 4.35 18.82 -12.33
N LEU A 116 3.69 17.97 -11.54
CA LEU A 116 4.28 16.79 -10.91
C LEU A 116 3.73 15.47 -11.47
N GLY A 117 2.75 15.52 -12.38
CA GLY A 117 2.02 14.34 -12.85
C GLY A 117 2.91 13.28 -13.48
N GLN A 118 3.88 13.67 -14.30
CA GLN A 118 4.82 12.74 -14.93
C GLN A 118 5.68 12.01 -13.88
N LEU A 119 6.21 12.76 -12.91
CA LEU A 119 7.06 12.21 -11.85
C LEU A 119 6.27 11.26 -10.94
N LEU A 120 5.12 11.71 -10.44
CA LEU A 120 4.30 10.95 -9.51
C LEU A 120 3.61 9.77 -10.19
N GLY A 121 3.17 9.94 -11.44
CA GLY A 121 2.57 8.89 -12.25
C GLY A 121 3.53 7.74 -12.53
N ALA A 122 4.78 8.04 -12.92
CA ALA A 122 5.82 7.03 -13.15
C ALA A 122 6.13 6.20 -11.88
N LYS A 123 5.98 6.82 -10.69
CA LYS A 123 6.16 6.15 -9.39
C LYS A 123 4.87 5.52 -8.85
N GLY A 124 3.73 5.71 -9.50
CA GLY A 124 2.43 5.24 -9.03
C GLY A 124 2.00 5.91 -7.72
N LYS A 125 2.40 7.17 -7.52
CA LYS A 125 2.19 7.96 -6.30
C LYS A 125 1.32 9.20 -6.55
N LEU A 126 0.36 9.09 -7.47
CA LEU A 126 -0.60 10.17 -7.69
C LEU A 126 -1.37 10.46 -6.41
N PRO A 127 -1.60 11.74 -6.07
CA PRO A 127 -2.34 12.12 -4.89
C PRO A 127 -3.80 11.66 -5.00
N LYS A 128 -4.38 11.29 -3.85
CA LYS A 128 -5.81 10.98 -3.74
C LYS A 128 -6.56 12.25 -3.36
N PRO A 129 -7.76 12.48 -3.96
CA PRO A 129 -8.55 13.66 -3.63
C PRO A 129 -9.07 13.60 -2.19
N ILE A 130 -9.06 14.75 -1.51
CA ILE A 130 -9.67 14.91 -0.19
C ILE A 130 -11.15 15.25 -0.41
N PRO A 131 -12.10 14.46 0.13
CA PRO A 131 -13.52 14.82 0.10
C PRO A 131 -13.78 16.13 0.84
N PRO A 132 -14.73 16.97 0.39
CA PRO A 132 -14.92 18.33 0.90
C PRO A 132 -15.21 18.40 2.41
N ASN A 133 -15.82 17.39 3.02
CA ASN A 133 -16.16 17.37 4.45
C ASN A 133 -15.43 16.27 5.22
N ALA A 134 -14.25 15.85 4.74
CA ALA A 134 -13.51 14.76 5.38
C ALA A 134 -12.80 15.21 6.65
N ASN A 135 -12.90 14.41 7.69
CA ASN A 135 -12.02 14.53 8.84
C ASN A 135 -10.58 14.13 8.43
N LEU A 136 -9.70 15.13 8.35
CA LEU A 136 -8.31 14.92 7.90
C LEU A 136 -7.56 13.89 8.76
N LYS A 137 -7.84 13.85 10.07
CA LYS A 137 -7.20 12.89 10.98
C LYS A 137 -7.59 11.45 10.64
N GLU A 138 -8.87 11.21 10.44
CA GLU A 138 -9.37 9.89 10.08
C GLU A 138 -8.91 9.48 8.67
N LEU A 139 -8.94 10.43 7.72
CA LEU A 139 -8.47 10.20 6.36
C LEU A 139 -6.97 9.87 6.32
N ALA A 140 -6.14 10.59 7.08
CA ALA A 140 -4.72 10.31 7.20
C ALA A 140 -4.46 8.93 7.79
N LEU A 141 -5.14 8.56 8.88
CA LEU A 141 -5.05 7.23 9.49
C LEU A 141 -5.48 6.12 8.53
N ARG A 142 -6.60 6.31 7.84
CA ARG A 142 -7.08 5.35 6.84
C ARG A 142 -6.08 5.21 5.69
N THR A 143 -5.55 6.33 5.23
CA THR A 143 -4.58 6.37 4.12
C THR A 143 -3.27 5.69 4.52
N SER A 144 -2.80 5.84 5.76
CA SER A 144 -1.59 5.19 6.25
C SER A 144 -1.73 3.66 6.31
N ARG A 145 -2.95 3.14 6.52
CA ARG A 145 -3.27 1.70 6.53
C ARG A 145 -3.63 1.15 5.15
N THR A 146 -3.77 2.02 4.14
CA THR A 146 -4.16 1.58 2.80
C THR A 146 -2.95 1.10 2.01
N ILE A 147 -3.05 -0.09 1.46
CA ILE A 147 -2.10 -0.63 0.49
C ILE A 147 -2.75 -0.76 -0.87
N ASN A 148 -1.98 -0.57 -1.92
CA ASN A 148 -2.44 -0.82 -3.29
C ASN A 148 -1.93 -2.19 -3.75
N VAL A 149 -2.86 -3.09 -4.05
CA VAL A 149 -2.59 -4.42 -4.59
C VAL A 149 -2.90 -4.39 -6.08
N LYS A 150 -1.87 -4.50 -6.90
CA LYS A 150 -2.02 -4.46 -8.36
C LYS A 150 -1.15 -5.49 -9.06
N THR A 151 -1.64 -5.96 -10.19
CA THR A 151 -0.84 -6.74 -11.13
C THR A 151 0.32 -5.90 -11.65
N LYS A 152 1.55 -6.43 -11.55
CA LYS A 152 2.76 -5.77 -12.03
C LYS A 152 3.36 -6.54 -13.21
N GLY A 153 4.07 -5.81 -14.06
CA GLY A 153 4.85 -6.37 -15.15
C GLY A 153 4.03 -6.85 -16.35
N LYS A 154 4.64 -7.70 -17.15
CA LYS A 154 4.04 -8.24 -18.37
C LYS A 154 3.12 -9.41 -18.02
N TYR A 155 1.96 -9.10 -17.46
CA TYR A 155 0.86 -10.09 -17.30
C TYR A 155 1.21 -11.31 -16.45
N LEU A 156 2.04 -11.14 -15.42
CA LEU A 156 2.38 -12.22 -14.49
C LEU A 156 1.19 -12.54 -13.58
N PRO A 157 0.84 -13.82 -13.38
CA PRO A 157 -0.28 -14.24 -12.54
C PRO A 157 0.10 -14.21 -11.05
N VAL A 158 0.73 -13.14 -10.60
CA VAL A 158 1.17 -12.98 -9.22
C VAL A 158 0.89 -11.56 -8.73
N LEU A 159 0.34 -11.46 -7.52
CA LEU A 159 0.15 -10.21 -6.81
C LEU A 159 1.12 -10.13 -5.64
N HIS A 160 1.77 -8.99 -5.45
CA HIS A 160 2.68 -8.76 -4.33
C HIS A 160 2.22 -7.57 -3.51
N CYS A 161 2.19 -7.74 -2.18
CA CYS A 161 1.92 -6.65 -1.26
C CYS A 161 2.64 -6.85 0.08
N ILE A 162 2.83 -5.74 0.81
CA ILE A 162 3.38 -5.75 2.16
C ILE A 162 2.20 -5.84 3.12
N VAL A 163 2.23 -6.81 4.04
CA VAL A 163 1.16 -7.06 5.01
C VAL A 163 1.56 -6.76 6.45
N GLY A 164 2.83 -6.51 6.70
CA GLY A 164 3.29 -6.19 8.05
C GLY A 164 4.80 -5.96 8.15
N LYS A 165 5.26 -5.81 9.38
CA LYS A 165 6.69 -5.81 9.76
C LYS A 165 6.98 -6.99 10.69
N GLU A 166 8.24 -7.41 10.77
CA GLU A 166 8.69 -8.46 11.70
C GLU A 166 8.48 -8.11 13.16
N THR A 167 8.24 -6.83 13.50
CA THR A 167 7.97 -6.35 14.85
C THR A 167 6.52 -6.54 15.29
N MET A 168 5.61 -6.79 14.37
CA MET A 168 4.18 -6.98 14.63
C MET A 168 3.90 -8.37 15.23
N VAL A 169 2.77 -8.48 15.90
CA VAL A 169 2.28 -9.75 16.45
C VAL A 169 1.79 -10.64 15.30
N PRO A 170 2.05 -11.95 15.32
CA PRO A 170 1.61 -12.88 14.27
C PRO A 170 0.12 -12.78 13.94
N LEU A 171 -0.72 -12.54 14.93
CA LEU A 171 -2.17 -12.40 14.77
C LEU A 171 -2.54 -11.17 13.93
N GLU A 172 -1.89 -10.03 14.18
CA GLU A 172 -2.11 -8.80 13.42
C GLU A 172 -1.74 -8.97 11.94
N ILE A 173 -0.62 -9.67 11.67
CA ILE A 173 -0.20 -9.99 10.30
C ILE A 173 -1.23 -10.91 9.63
N ALA A 174 -1.76 -11.89 10.37
CA ALA A 174 -2.78 -12.79 9.87
C ALA A 174 -4.06 -12.04 9.49
N GLU A 175 -4.53 -11.12 10.33
CA GLU A 175 -5.72 -10.30 10.05
C GLU A 175 -5.51 -9.39 8.83
N ASN A 176 -4.33 -8.83 8.67
CA ASN A 176 -3.97 -8.07 7.47
C ASN A 176 -4.01 -8.94 6.20
N ILE A 177 -3.52 -10.17 6.27
CA ILE A 177 -3.58 -11.12 5.14
C ILE A 177 -5.04 -11.46 4.80
N TYR A 178 -5.89 -11.70 5.81
CA TYR A 178 -7.31 -11.93 5.58
C TYR A 178 -8.00 -10.76 4.90
N ALA A 179 -7.73 -9.53 5.33
CA ALA A 179 -8.28 -8.34 4.70
C ALA A 179 -7.88 -8.22 3.22
N VAL A 180 -6.64 -8.58 2.88
CA VAL A 180 -6.18 -8.64 1.49
C VAL A 180 -6.94 -9.71 0.70
N LEU A 181 -7.08 -10.91 1.25
CA LEU A 181 -7.78 -12.01 0.58
C LEU A 181 -9.27 -11.70 0.37
N GLU A 182 -9.95 -11.13 1.34
CA GLU A 182 -11.34 -10.69 1.20
C GLU A 182 -11.50 -9.63 0.11
N ALA A 183 -10.58 -8.68 0.04
CA ALA A 183 -10.60 -7.67 -1.01
C ALA A 183 -10.36 -8.28 -2.41
N LEU A 184 -9.51 -9.29 -2.52
CA LEU A 184 -9.25 -10.00 -3.77
C LEU A 184 -10.45 -10.87 -4.20
N LYS A 185 -11.13 -11.53 -3.27
CA LYS A 185 -12.35 -12.32 -3.54
C LYS A 185 -13.49 -11.52 -4.16
N LYS A 186 -13.51 -10.21 -3.98
CA LYS A 186 -14.49 -9.34 -4.65
C LYS A 186 -14.28 -9.20 -6.16
N LYS A 187 -13.07 -9.53 -6.64
CA LYS A 187 -12.70 -9.43 -8.06
C LYS A 187 -12.31 -10.76 -8.69
N LEU A 188 -11.85 -11.70 -7.87
CA LEU A 188 -11.36 -12.99 -8.29
C LEU A 188 -12.19 -14.07 -7.60
N SER A 189 -12.47 -15.17 -8.29
CA SER A 189 -13.07 -16.36 -7.66
C SER A 189 -12.05 -17.10 -6.80
N ASP A 190 -12.51 -17.78 -5.77
CA ASP A 190 -11.67 -18.58 -4.87
C ASP A 190 -10.85 -19.64 -5.63
N THR A 191 -11.39 -20.18 -6.72
CA THR A 191 -10.74 -21.16 -7.60
C THR A 191 -9.53 -20.60 -8.35
N GLN A 192 -9.45 -19.27 -8.53
CA GLN A 192 -8.37 -18.60 -9.23
C GLN A 192 -7.15 -18.32 -8.34
N ILE A 193 -7.26 -18.49 -7.03
CA ILE A 193 -6.14 -18.38 -6.11
C ILE A 193 -5.52 -19.77 -5.93
N ASP A 194 -4.27 -19.95 -6.38
CA ASP A 194 -3.56 -21.22 -6.29
C ASP A 194 -2.85 -21.41 -4.95
N ALA A 195 -1.98 -20.47 -4.62
CA ALA A 195 -1.15 -20.53 -3.42
C ALA A 195 -0.78 -19.14 -2.91
N LEU A 196 -0.52 -19.09 -1.61
CA LEU A 196 0.03 -17.92 -0.94
C LEU A 196 1.48 -18.19 -0.57
N TYR A 197 2.32 -17.20 -0.71
CA TYR A 197 3.68 -17.23 -0.21
C TYR A 197 3.88 -16.06 0.74
N ILE A 198 4.37 -16.37 1.93
CA ILE A 198 4.68 -15.38 2.94
C ILE A 198 6.18 -15.43 3.19
N LYS A 199 6.82 -14.28 3.25
CA LYS A 199 8.26 -14.19 3.52
C LYS A 199 8.63 -12.89 4.22
N LEU A 200 9.74 -12.89 4.96
CA LEU A 200 10.45 -11.66 5.30
C LEU A 200 11.23 -11.15 4.08
N THR A 201 11.52 -9.85 4.02
CA THR A 201 12.22 -9.21 2.88
C THR A 201 13.45 -10.01 2.41
N MET A 202 14.28 -10.48 3.34
CA MET A 202 15.49 -11.27 3.07
C MET A 202 15.37 -12.74 3.55
N GLY A 203 14.16 -13.15 3.95
CA GLY A 203 13.88 -14.50 4.44
C GLY A 203 13.50 -15.49 3.34
N ARG A 204 13.42 -16.76 3.72
CA ARG A 204 12.91 -17.81 2.83
C ARG A 204 11.38 -17.75 2.76
N PRO A 205 10.77 -18.00 1.57
CA PRO A 205 9.32 -18.04 1.44
C PRO A 205 8.73 -19.30 2.05
N VAL A 206 7.62 -19.15 2.75
CA VAL A 206 6.79 -20.27 3.20
C VAL A 206 5.54 -20.31 2.30
N ARG A 207 5.30 -21.45 1.68
CA ARG A 207 4.14 -21.69 0.81
C ARG A 207 2.96 -22.20 1.64
N ILE A 208 1.79 -21.62 1.39
CA ILE A 208 0.53 -22.06 1.94
C ILE A 208 -0.38 -22.39 0.76
N LYS A 209 -0.86 -23.62 0.69
CA LYS A 209 -1.87 -24.02 -0.31
C LYS A 209 -3.18 -23.30 0.00
N TYR A 210 -3.80 -22.73 -1.01
CA TYR A 210 -5.09 -22.08 -0.91
C TYR A 210 -6.13 -22.94 -1.61
N GLY A 211 -7.14 -23.41 -0.86
CA GLY A 211 -8.15 -24.34 -1.39
C GLY A 211 -7.62 -25.78 -1.50
N SER A 212 -8.08 -26.62 -0.69
CA SER A 212 -8.18 -28.06 -0.87
C SER A 212 -9.65 -28.41 -0.97
#